data_457fd0a79590dd7ecee7f18d486c7e9b
#
_entry.id   457fd0a79590dd7ecee7f18d486c7e9b
#
_cell.length_a   1.000
_cell.length_b   1.000
_cell.length_c   1.000
_cell.angle_alpha   90.00
_cell.angle_beta   90.00
_cell.angle_gamma   90.00
#
_symmetry.space_group_name_H-M   'P 1'
#
loop_
_entity.id
_entity.type
_entity.pdbx_description
1 polymer ?
#
loop_
_entity_poly.entity_id
_entity_poly.type
_entity_poly.pdbx_seq_one_letter_code
_entity_poly.pdbx_strand_id
1 'polypeptide(L)'
;PILVTKEKIQQFCASVNQMDWFHWDEEEASKESSFGNIVAPGMYTMSLLHSVYFDNVEINNITALFLGSDRFRILKPVTAGSKLTLKFIIERIEKRELGIAIHYDFTWTIVGENQPVTLGNFIVRYW
;
A
#
# COMPACT_ATOMS: atom_id res chain seq x y z
N PRO A 1 5.93 -9.16 -7.32
CA PRO A 1 5.77 -9.12 -5.85
C PRO A 1 6.73 -8.15 -5.18
N ILE A 2 6.28 -7.54 -4.10
CA ILE A 2 7.10 -6.65 -3.28
C ILE A 2 7.41 -7.33 -1.95
N LEU A 3 8.69 -7.39 -1.60
CA LEU A 3 9.11 -7.87 -0.29
C LEU A 3 9.01 -6.75 0.74
N VAL A 4 8.26 -6.99 1.80
CA VAL A 4 8.13 -6.05 2.93
C VAL A 4 9.23 -6.39 3.93
N THR A 5 10.29 -5.58 3.94
CA THR A 5 11.43 -5.82 4.83
C THR A 5 11.31 -5.01 6.12
N LYS A 6 11.95 -5.50 7.17
CA LYS A 6 12.06 -4.78 8.43
C LYS A 6 12.65 -3.37 8.21
N GLU A 7 13.71 -3.29 7.43
CA GLU A 7 14.41 -2.03 7.15
C GLU A 7 13.48 -1.01 6.49
N LYS A 8 12.66 -1.45 5.53
CA LYS A 8 11.72 -0.57 4.85
C LYS A 8 10.60 -0.10 5.78
N ILE A 9 10.08 -0.99 6.61
CA ILE A 9 9.09 -0.63 7.62
C ILE A 9 9.67 0.44 8.55
N GLN A 10 10.88 0.24 9.04
CA GLN A 10 11.53 1.18 9.94
C GLN A 10 11.83 2.52 9.27
N GLN A 11 12.25 2.52 8.00
CA GLN A 11 12.44 3.75 7.23
C GLN A 11 11.14 4.54 7.10
N PHE A 12 10.05 3.87 6.80
CA PHE A 12 8.73 4.50 6.73
C PHE A 12 8.33 5.09 8.08
N CYS A 13 8.45 4.31 9.14
CA CYS A 13 8.09 4.75 10.49
C CYS A 13 8.91 5.96 10.92
N ALA A 14 10.20 5.97 10.65
CA ALA A 14 11.06 7.10 10.97
C ALA A 14 10.66 8.35 10.21
N SER A 15 10.29 8.22 8.93
CA SER A 15 9.90 9.36 8.09
C SER A 15 8.63 10.06 8.56
N VAL A 16 7.73 9.34 9.22
CA VAL A 16 6.45 9.87 9.74
C VAL A 16 6.39 9.92 11.27
N ASN A 17 7.50 9.64 11.93
CA ASN A 17 7.61 9.62 13.39
C ASN A 17 6.60 8.68 14.06
N GLN A 18 6.37 7.51 13.47
CA GLN A 18 5.50 6.47 14.00
C GLN A 18 6.37 5.31 14.52
N MET A 19 6.87 5.42 15.73
CA MET A 19 7.89 4.52 16.26
C MET A 19 7.40 3.67 17.42
N ASP A 20 6.15 3.25 17.40
CA ASP A 20 5.60 2.28 18.34
C ASP A 20 6.38 0.97 18.28
N TRP A 21 6.59 0.32 19.40
CA TRP A 21 7.33 -0.95 19.46
C TRP A 21 6.77 -1.99 18.46
N PHE A 22 5.50 -1.99 18.25
CA PHE A 22 4.76 -2.90 17.39
C PHE A 22 5.22 -2.82 15.92
N HIS A 23 5.64 -1.63 15.48
CA HIS A 23 6.13 -1.37 14.12
C HIS A 23 7.63 -1.21 14.03
N TRP A 24 8.30 -1.04 15.15
CA TRP A 24 9.70 -0.63 15.19
C TRP A 24 10.64 -1.62 15.86
N ASP A 25 10.25 -2.14 17.03
CA ASP A 25 11.12 -2.93 17.88
C ASP A 25 10.93 -4.42 17.59
N GLU A 26 11.85 -5.00 16.82
CA GLU A 26 11.80 -6.41 16.43
C GLU A 26 11.86 -7.36 17.62
N GLU A 27 12.68 -7.05 18.62
CA GLU A 27 12.83 -7.91 19.80
C GLU A 27 11.53 -7.93 20.62
N GLU A 28 10.97 -6.75 20.91
CA GLU A 28 9.71 -6.64 21.63
C GLU A 28 8.57 -7.28 20.82
N ALA A 29 8.51 -7.02 19.52
CA ALA A 29 7.48 -7.57 18.65
C ALA A 29 7.53 -9.10 18.57
N SER A 30 8.72 -9.69 18.58
CA SER A 30 8.87 -11.15 18.56
C SER A 30 8.35 -11.81 19.82
N LYS A 31 8.40 -11.12 20.96
CA LYS A 31 7.96 -11.62 22.27
C LYS A 31 6.49 -11.31 22.55
N GLU A 32 6.07 -10.06 22.30
CA GLU A 32 4.80 -9.53 22.78
C GLU A 32 3.74 -9.42 21.68
N SER A 33 4.14 -9.34 20.39
CA SER A 33 3.19 -9.29 19.30
C SER A 33 2.55 -10.65 19.07
N SER A 34 1.23 -10.68 18.95
CA SER A 34 0.50 -11.90 18.57
C SER A 34 0.85 -12.40 17.18
N PHE A 35 1.56 -11.61 16.38
CA PHE A 35 1.99 -11.98 15.03
C PHE A 35 3.46 -12.44 14.97
N GLY A 36 4.18 -12.38 16.09
CA GLY A 36 5.56 -12.88 16.20
C GLY A 36 6.64 -12.06 15.52
N ASN A 37 6.29 -10.90 14.95
CA ASN A 37 7.23 -10.01 14.26
C ASN A 37 6.65 -8.60 14.20
N ILE A 38 7.46 -7.62 13.76
CA ILE A 38 6.95 -6.28 13.54
C ILE A 38 5.94 -6.26 12.41
N VAL A 39 4.96 -5.40 12.55
CA VAL A 39 3.85 -5.24 11.61
C VAL A 39 4.05 -3.95 10.84
N ALA A 40 3.89 -3.99 9.53
CA ALA A 40 3.91 -2.80 8.70
C ALA A 40 2.72 -1.89 9.06
N PRO A 41 2.94 -0.57 9.23
CA PRO A 41 1.81 0.34 9.36
C PRO A 41 0.89 0.22 8.15
N GLY A 42 -0.43 0.33 8.37
CA GLY A 42 -1.40 0.22 7.29
C GLY A 42 -1.13 1.19 6.14
N MET A 43 -0.71 2.40 6.48
CA MET A 43 -0.38 3.42 5.48
C MET A 43 0.87 3.08 4.68
N TYR A 44 1.75 2.18 5.17
CA TYR A 44 2.88 1.70 4.38
C TYR A 44 2.41 0.94 3.13
N THR A 45 1.44 0.03 3.28
CA THR A 45 0.89 -0.70 2.13
C THR A 45 0.18 0.23 1.17
N MET A 46 -0.51 1.25 1.69
CA MET A 46 -1.13 2.28 0.86
C MET A 46 -0.08 3.05 0.06
N SER A 47 1.02 3.43 0.70
CA SER A 47 2.11 4.17 0.05
C SER A 47 2.82 3.36 -1.05
N LEU A 48 2.87 2.03 -0.92
CA LEU A 48 3.45 1.15 -1.93
C LEU A 48 2.65 1.14 -3.24
N LEU A 49 1.36 1.46 -3.20
CA LEU A 49 0.54 1.57 -4.42
C LEU A 49 1.17 2.50 -5.43
N HIS A 50 1.71 3.60 -4.95
CA HIS A 50 2.27 4.65 -5.80
C HIS A 50 3.39 4.11 -6.70
N SER A 51 4.39 3.45 -6.11
CA SER A 51 5.51 2.94 -6.89
C SER A 51 5.07 1.84 -7.86
N VAL A 52 4.28 0.88 -7.40
CA VAL A 52 3.81 -0.21 -8.26
C VAL A 52 2.97 0.31 -9.41
N TYR A 53 2.08 1.26 -9.12
CA TYR A 53 1.24 1.85 -10.15
C TYR A 53 2.06 2.53 -11.25
N PHE A 54 2.97 3.42 -10.88
CA PHE A 54 3.77 4.16 -11.86
C PHE A 54 4.86 3.30 -12.53
N ASP A 55 5.24 2.19 -11.94
CA ASP A 55 6.12 1.22 -12.59
C ASP A 55 5.40 0.38 -13.67
N ASN A 56 4.06 0.28 -13.60
CA ASN A 56 3.29 -0.58 -14.48
C ASN A 56 2.31 0.17 -15.39
N VAL A 57 2.07 1.44 -15.14
CA VAL A 57 1.17 2.27 -15.95
C VAL A 57 1.92 3.49 -16.43
N GLU A 58 2.08 3.59 -17.74
CA GLU A 58 2.73 4.73 -18.38
C GLU A 58 1.74 5.40 -19.32
N ILE A 59 1.56 6.69 -19.13
CA ILE A 59 0.77 7.54 -20.04
C ILE A 59 1.66 8.73 -20.40
N ASN A 60 2.04 8.79 -21.68
CA ASN A 60 3.00 9.78 -22.17
C ASN A 60 2.38 11.18 -22.27
N ASN A 61 3.22 12.19 -22.04
CA ASN A 61 2.90 13.61 -22.26
C ASN A 61 1.77 14.16 -21.39
N ILE A 62 1.48 13.54 -20.27
CA ILE A 62 0.51 14.06 -19.32
C ILE A 62 1.03 13.96 -17.89
N THR A 63 0.52 14.84 -17.05
CA THR A 63 0.83 14.87 -15.62
C THR A 63 -0.12 13.94 -14.88
N ALA A 64 0.39 13.25 -13.88
CA ALA A 64 -0.41 12.37 -13.02
C ALA A 64 -0.29 12.80 -11.56
N LEU A 65 -1.41 12.79 -10.86
CA LEU A 65 -1.45 13.13 -9.44
C LEU A 65 -2.39 12.20 -8.69
N PHE A 66 -1.90 11.62 -7.62
CA PHE A 66 -2.75 10.85 -6.71
C PHE A 66 -3.69 11.81 -5.98
N LEU A 67 -4.99 11.56 -6.07
CA LEU A 67 -6.01 12.40 -5.42
C LEU A 67 -6.47 11.86 -4.08
N GLY A 68 -6.60 10.57 -3.94
CA GLY A 68 -7.15 10.02 -2.72
C GLY A 68 -7.51 8.54 -2.83
N SER A 69 -8.09 8.04 -1.76
CA SER A 69 -8.52 6.65 -1.64
C SER A 69 -9.86 6.60 -0.93
N ASP A 70 -10.78 5.79 -1.45
CA ASP A 70 -12.06 5.50 -0.81
C ASP A 70 -12.09 4.07 -0.31
N ARG A 71 -12.84 3.82 0.75
CA ARG A 71 -13.09 2.48 1.27
C ARG A 71 -11.82 1.69 1.57
N PHE A 72 -10.77 2.39 1.98
CA PHE A 72 -9.52 1.77 2.40
C PHE A 72 -9.75 0.94 3.66
N ARG A 73 -9.37 -0.33 3.62
CA ARG A 73 -9.50 -1.25 4.76
C ARG A 73 -8.27 -2.14 4.88
N ILE A 74 -7.82 -2.26 6.09
CA ILE A 74 -6.78 -3.22 6.48
C ILE A 74 -7.50 -4.41 7.07
N LEU A 75 -7.41 -5.56 6.42
CA LEU A 75 -8.14 -6.76 6.82
C LEU A 75 -7.26 -7.71 7.63
N LYS A 76 -5.95 -7.64 7.40
CA LYS A 76 -4.99 -8.55 8.02
C LYS A 76 -3.65 -7.82 8.14
N PRO A 77 -2.92 -8.01 9.24
CA PRO A 77 -1.61 -7.40 9.38
C PRO A 77 -0.60 -7.96 8.38
N VAL A 78 0.31 -7.10 7.95
CA VAL A 78 1.44 -7.47 7.09
C VAL A 78 2.71 -7.40 7.95
N THR A 79 3.31 -8.53 8.19
CA THR A 79 4.55 -8.62 8.99
C THR A 79 5.78 -8.50 8.11
N ALA A 80 6.90 -8.13 8.72
CA ALA A 80 8.19 -8.14 8.05
C ALA A 80 8.48 -9.53 7.47
N GLY A 81 9.00 -9.59 6.25
CA GLY A 81 9.25 -10.83 5.52
C GLY A 81 8.14 -11.24 4.56
N SER A 82 6.98 -10.62 4.63
CA SER A 82 5.88 -10.91 3.71
C SER A 82 6.21 -10.43 2.28
N LYS A 83 5.75 -11.18 1.29
CA LYS A 83 5.76 -10.77 -0.11
C LYS A 83 4.35 -10.41 -0.53
N LEU A 84 4.17 -9.21 -1.07
CA LEU A 84 2.86 -8.71 -1.46
C LEU A 84 2.70 -8.70 -2.98
N THR A 85 1.52 -9.06 -3.44
CA THR A 85 1.09 -8.91 -4.83
C THR A 85 -0.07 -7.94 -4.88
N LEU A 86 0.01 -7.01 -5.82
CA LEU A 86 -1.05 -6.03 -6.06
C LEU A 86 -1.87 -6.44 -7.28
N LYS A 87 -3.18 -6.40 -7.11
CA LYS A 87 -4.13 -6.43 -8.21
C LYS A 87 -4.89 -5.12 -8.20
N PHE A 88 -4.94 -4.43 -9.35
CA PHE A 88 -5.78 -3.26 -9.49
C PHE A 88 -6.49 -3.28 -10.83
N ILE A 89 -7.73 -2.81 -10.83
CA ILE A 89 -8.58 -2.73 -12.02
C ILE A 89 -9.22 -1.36 -12.09
N ILE A 90 -9.49 -0.89 -13.30
CA ILE A 90 -10.22 0.35 -13.50
C ILE A 90 -11.68 0.10 -13.12
N GLU A 91 -12.16 0.84 -12.14
CA GLU A 91 -13.57 0.82 -11.75
C GLU A 91 -14.37 1.77 -12.62
N ARG A 92 -13.88 3.01 -12.81
CA ARG A 92 -14.49 4.00 -13.68
C ARG A 92 -13.52 5.11 -14.06
N ILE A 93 -13.85 5.79 -15.15
CA ILE A 93 -13.13 6.98 -15.61
C ILE A 93 -14.11 8.15 -15.54
N GLU A 94 -13.69 9.22 -14.87
CA GLU A 94 -14.48 10.41 -14.66
C GLU A 94 -13.87 11.57 -15.43
N LYS A 95 -14.68 12.23 -16.25
CA LYS A 95 -14.24 13.43 -16.94
C LYS A 95 -14.16 14.60 -15.98
N ARG A 96 -13.06 15.32 -16.01
CA ARG A 96 -12.82 16.52 -15.22
C ARG A 96 -12.79 17.74 -16.14
N GLU A 97 -12.90 18.93 -15.56
CA GLU A 97 -12.76 20.19 -16.30
C GLU A 97 -11.43 20.23 -17.04
N LEU A 98 -10.37 19.74 -16.42
CA LEU A 98 -9.05 19.58 -17.04
C LEU A 98 -8.60 18.14 -16.87
N GLY A 99 -8.63 17.36 -17.98
CA GLY A 99 -8.20 15.97 -17.97
C GLY A 99 -9.26 14.99 -17.46
N ILE A 100 -8.79 13.91 -16.88
CA ILE A 100 -9.63 12.82 -16.37
C ILE A 100 -9.17 12.39 -14.99
N ALA A 101 -10.07 11.77 -14.24
CA ALA A 101 -9.73 11.02 -13.03
C ALA A 101 -10.04 9.55 -13.27
N ILE A 102 -9.07 8.68 -13.01
CA ILE A 102 -9.25 7.23 -13.10
C ILE A 102 -9.39 6.68 -11.69
N HIS A 103 -10.49 5.97 -11.45
CA HIS A 103 -10.78 5.30 -10.20
C HIS A 103 -10.43 3.83 -10.35
N TYR A 104 -9.53 3.34 -9.51
CA TYR A 104 -9.10 1.94 -9.49
C TYR A 104 -9.57 1.26 -8.23
N ASP A 105 -10.01 0.03 -8.34
CA ASP A 105 -10.12 -0.88 -7.20
C ASP A 105 -8.79 -1.62 -7.05
N PHE A 106 -8.26 -1.68 -5.85
CA PHE A 106 -7.02 -2.38 -5.58
C PHE A 106 -7.17 -3.41 -4.47
N THR A 107 -6.33 -4.43 -4.54
CA THR A 107 -6.26 -5.49 -3.53
C THR A 107 -4.81 -5.92 -3.37
N TRP A 108 -4.30 -5.83 -2.15
CA TRP A 108 -3.03 -6.42 -1.77
C TRP A 108 -3.26 -7.80 -1.17
N THR A 109 -2.47 -8.76 -1.60
CA THR A 109 -2.52 -10.15 -1.12
C THR A 109 -1.10 -10.62 -0.83
N ILE A 110 -0.92 -11.41 0.22
CA ILE A 110 0.36 -12.07 0.49
C ILE A 110 0.50 -13.25 -0.48
N VAL A 111 1.66 -13.37 -1.11
CA VAL A 111 1.95 -14.47 -2.04
C VAL A 111 1.74 -15.81 -1.34
N GLY A 112 0.95 -16.68 -1.95
CA GLY A 112 0.59 -17.99 -1.39
C GLY A 112 -0.66 -18.00 -0.54
N GLU A 113 -1.27 -16.83 -0.29
CA GLU A 113 -2.54 -16.74 0.44
C GLU A 113 -3.68 -16.30 -0.48
N ASN A 114 -4.91 -16.66 -0.14
CA ASN A 114 -6.08 -16.34 -0.96
C ASN A 114 -6.84 -15.12 -0.43
N GLN A 115 -6.65 -14.76 0.83
CA GLN A 115 -7.37 -13.65 1.46
C GLN A 115 -6.61 -12.35 1.28
N PRO A 116 -7.31 -11.25 0.94
CA PRO A 116 -6.66 -9.95 0.86
C PRO A 116 -6.19 -9.48 2.25
N VAL A 117 -5.09 -8.75 2.27
CA VAL A 117 -4.61 -8.10 3.49
C VAL A 117 -5.07 -6.65 3.57
N THR A 118 -5.16 -5.98 2.42
CA THR A 118 -5.57 -4.58 2.32
C THR A 118 -6.31 -4.40 1.00
N LEU A 119 -7.37 -3.62 1.02
CA LEU A 119 -8.12 -3.29 -0.19
C LEU A 119 -8.69 -1.88 -0.10
N GLY A 120 -9.15 -1.39 -1.23
CA GLY A 120 -9.78 -0.09 -1.33
C GLY A 120 -9.88 0.38 -2.76
N ASN A 121 -10.11 1.66 -2.89
CA ASN A 121 -10.13 2.38 -4.16
C ASN A 121 -9.03 3.44 -4.12
N PHE A 122 -8.38 3.70 -5.24
CA PHE A 122 -7.49 4.86 -5.35
C PHE A 122 -7.76 5.61 -6.63
N ILE A 123 -7.54 6.91 -6.58
CA ILE A 123 -7.94 7.85 -7.63
C ILE A 123 -6.70 8.59 -8.11
N VAL A 124 -6.46 8.51 -9.42
CA VAL A 124 -5.35 9.23 -10.06
C VAL A 124 -5.92 10.18 -11.10
N ARG A 125 -5.51 11.43 -11.03
CA ARG A 125 -5.88 12.45 -11.99
C ARG A 125 -4.80 12.59 -13.04
N TYR A 126 -5.21 12.71 -14.29
CA TYR A 126 -4.35 12.96 -15.44
C TYR A 126 -4.80 14.21 -16.18
N TRP A 127 -3.84 15.03 -16.55
CA TRP A 127 -4.11 16.22 -17.40
C TRP A 127 -2.91 16.63 -18.24
#